data_b236fd5227fa973863db5c97ecab8ed5
#
_entry.id   b236fd5227fa973863db5c97ecab8ed5
#
_cell.length_a   1.000
_cell.length_b   1.000
_cell.length_c   1.000
_cell.angle_alpha   90.00
_cell.angle_beta   90.00
_cell.angle_gamma   90.00
#
_symmetry.space_group_name_H-M   'P 1'
#
loop_
_entity.id
_entity.type
_entity.pdbx_description
1 polymer ?
#
loop_
_entity_poly.entity_id
_entity_poly.type
_entity_poly.pdbx_seq_one_letter_code
_entity_poly.pdbx_strand_id
1 'polypeptide(L)'
;MQSAAFRAAGLDWTYDLLDVPPDALTDAIKKLRAPDAAGANVTIPYKLTVMEHLDRLDADALRAHAVNTISRDGQHLVGSNTDVAGIRSALEEVGLTDPRGAKVVLLGVGGSARAAGVALEGAHMTFIARHPDKAGELPGHVAAWFDHGWESAARAADLLLNATPLGRREEMPLRPNALPKEGAVIDLVYVAGGTPLVRKARSLGLRTADGWGVLVAQGARSFEIWTGQRAPVDAMREALTP
;
A
#
# COMPACT_ATOMS: atom_id res chain seq x y z
N MET A 1 9.10 -12.36 6.74
CA MET A 1 7.73 -12.69 6.32
C MET A 1 7.72 -13.68 5.14
N GLN A 2 8.15 -13.33 3.92
CA GLN A 2 8.10 -14.25 2.76
C GLN A 2 8.90 -15.56 2.98
N SER A 3 10.12 -15.48 3.50
CA SER A 3 10.92 -16.68 3.82
C SER A 3 10.24 -17.60 4.83
N ALA A 4 9.46 -17.06 5.77
CA ALA A 4 8.64 -17.87 6.69
C ALA A 4 7.48 -18.54 5.96
N ALA A 5 6.85 -17.82 5.03
CA ALA A 5 5.77 -18.37 4.21
C ALA A 5 6.26 -19.51 3.32
N PHE A 6 7.42 -19.36 2.67
CA PHE A 6 8.00 -20.41 1.84
C PHE A 6 8.30 -21.67 2.66
N ARG A 7 8.91 -21.52 3.83
CA ARG A 7 9.15 -22.67 4.74
C ARG A 7 7.86 -23.36 5.18
N ALA A 8 6.84 -22.57 5.57
CA ALA A 8 5.55 -23.11 5.99
C ALA A 8 4.80 -23.85 4.86
N ALA A 9 5.03 -23.43 3.62
CA ALA A 9 4.47 -24.07 2.43
C ALA A 9 5.34 -25.22 1.89
N GLY A 10 6.47 -25.56 2.54
CA GLY A 10 7.39 -26.61 2.09
C GLY A 10 8.16 -26.27 0.80
N LEU A 11 8.32 -24.98 0.50
CA LEU A 11 9.05 -24.49 -0.68
C LEU A 11 10.51 -24.19 -0.32
N ASP A 12 11.44 -24.73 -1.09
CA ASP A 12 12.88 -24.41 -1.00
C ASP A 12 13.19 -23.13 -1.82
N TRP A 13 12.56 -22.05 -1.42
CA TRP A 13 12.71 -20.74 -2.05
C TRP A 13 13.37 -19.74 -1.10
N THR A 14 14.15 -18.81 -1.66
CA THR A 14 14.77 -17.70 -0.94
C THR A 14 14.04 -16.39 -1.23
N TYR A 15 14.14 -15.46 -0.30
CA TYR A 15 13.65 -14.08 -0.47
C TYR A 15 14.71 -13.11 0.04
N ASP A 16 15.36 -12.46 -0.89
CA ASP A 16 16.49 -11.58 -0.64
C ASP A 16 16.11 -10.10 -0.82
N LEU A 17 16.75 -9.23 -0.07
CA LEU A 17 16.61 -7.79 -0.24
C LEU A 17 17.63 -7.31 -1.27
N LEU A 18 17.14 -6.56 -2.26
CA LEU A 18 17.97 -5.93 -3.29
C LEU A 18 17.91 -4.41 -3.12
N ASP A 19 19.03 -3.80 -2.76
CA ASP A 19 19.19 -2.35 -2.83
C ASP A 19 19.65 -1.99 -4.24
N VAL A 20 18.74 -1.43 -5.03
CA VAL A 20 18.95 -1.17 -6.45
C VAL A 20 19.05 0.34 -6.66
N PRO A 21 20.20 0.88 -7.06
CA PRO A 21 20.30 2.28 -7.44
C PRO A 21 19.54 2.56 -8.75
N PRO A 22 19.11 3.82 -9.01
CA PRO A 22 18.22 4.14 -10.15
C PRO A 22 18.77 3.74 -11.51
N ASP A 23 20.07 3.84 -11.72
CA ASP A 23 20.77 3.48 -12.96
C ASP A 23 20.89 1.97 -13.19
N ALA A 24 20.74 1.17 -12.14
CA ALA A 24 20.76 -0.30 -12.20
C ALA A 24 19.37 -0.95 -12.29
N LEU A 25 18.28 -0.19 -12.25
CA LEU A 25 16.91 -0.73 -12.22
C LEU A 25 16.64 -1.64 -13.43
N THR A 26 16.97 -1.20 -14.63
CA THR A 26 16.75 -1.97 -15.86
C THR A 26 17.43 -3.34 -15.81
N ASP A 27 18.69 -3.39 -15.35
CA ASP A 27 19.43 -4.65 -15.28
C ASP A 27 18.97 -5.56 -14.13
N ALA A 28 18.51 -4.97 -13.02
CA ALA A 28 17.87 -5.72 -11.95
C ALA A 28 16.57 -6.40 -12.42
N ILE A 29 15.74 -5.68 -13.19
CA ILE A 29 14.50 -6.26 -13.76
C ILE A 29 14.81 -7.33 -14.81
N LYS A 30 15.80 -7.13 -15.67
CA LYS A 30 16.20 -8.18 -16.65
C LYS A 30 16.59 -9.50 -16.00
N LYS A 31 17.21 -9.48 -14.80
CA LYS A 31 17.57 -10.70 -14.05
C LYS A 31 16.37 -11.51 -13.63
N LEU A 32 15.20 -10.89 -13.46
CA LEU A 32 13.95 -11.60 -13.12
C LEU A 32 13.42 -12.49 -14.27
N ARG A 33 14.01 -12.41 -15.47
CA ARG A 33 13.70 -13.31 -16.59
C ARG A 33 14.46 -14.65 -16.49
N ALA A 34 15.40 -14.78 -15.57
CA ALA A 34 16.14 -16.01 -15.34
C ALA A 34 15.21 -17.14 -14.85
N PRO A 35 15.44 -18.41 -15.23
CA PRO A 35 14.53 -19.51 -14.91
C PRO A 35 14.38 -19.78 -13.41
N ASP A 36 15.37 -19.41 -12.63
CA ASP A 36 15.42 -19.55 -11.15
C ASP A 36 14.76 -18.39 -10.40
N ALA A 37 14.37 -17.32 -11.09
CA ALA A 37 13.65 -16.21 -10.49
C ALA A 37 12.12 -16.40 -10.61
N ALA A 38 11.40 -16.34 -9.49
CA ALA A 38 9.94 -16.38 -9.46
C ALA A 38 9.33 -14.98 -9.62
N GLY A 39 9.99 -13.95 -9.10
CA GLY A 39 9.52 -12.58 -9.14
C GLY A 39 10.20 -11.67 -8.12
N ALA A 40 9.60 -10.50 -7.88
CA ALA A 40 10.08 -9.54 -6.90
C ALA A 40 8.95 -8.67 -6.35
N ASN A 41 9.09 -8.17 -5.11
CA ASN A 41 8.34 -7.00 -4.69
C ASN A 41 9.12 -5.73 -5.03
N VAL A 42 8.37 -4.69 -5.40
CA VAL A 42 8.88 -3.36 -5.73
C VAL A 42 8.38 -2.36 -4.69
N THR A 43 9.30 -1.55 -4.16
CA THR A 43 8.96 -0.51 -3.20
C THR A 43 9.39 0.88 -3.71
N ILE A 44 9.25 1.88 -2.86
CA ILE A 44 9.71 3.26 -3.14
C ILE A 44 11.21 3.23 -3.49
N PRO A 45 11.62 3.96 -4.54
CA PRO A 45 10.85 4.89 -5.36
C PRO A 45 10.30 4.30 -6.68
N TYR A 46 10.39 3.01 -6.90
CA TYR A 46 10.33 2.39 -8.23
C TYR A 46 8.93 1.92 -8.68
N LYS A 47 7.89 2.00 -7.84
CA LYS A 47 6.55 1.45 -8.15
C LYS A 47 5.91 1.99 -9.44
N LEU A 48 6.27 3.22 -9.86
CA LEU A 48 5.79 3.82 -11.10
C LEU A 48 6.73 3.52 -12.26
N THR A 49 8.03 3.75 -12.08
CA THR A 49 9.02 3.63 -13.15
C THR A 49 9.26 2.20 -13.61
N VAL A 50 9.05 1.20 -12.74
CA VAL A 50 9.24 -0.21 -13.09
C VAL A 50 8.30 -0.69 -14.19
N MET A 51 7.14 -0.04 -14.36
CA MET A 51 6.12 -0.44 -15.33
C MET A 51 6.64 -0.48 -16.77
N GLU A 52 7.55 0.44 -17.12
CA GLU A 52 8.15 0.54 -18.47
C GLU A 52 9.04 -0.67 -18.84
N HIS A 53 9.42 -1.48 -17.84
CA HIS A 53 10.29 -2.65 -18.01
C HIS A 53 9.52 -3.98 -18.03
N LEU A 54 8.20 -3.94 -17.93
CA LEU A 54 7.34 -5.12 -17.81
C LEU A 54 6.60 -5.38 -19.12
N ASP A 55 6.33 -6.65 -19.39
CA ASP A 55 5.68 -7.06 -20.64
C ASP A 55 4.15 -6.94 -20.54
N ARG A 56 3.58 -7.15 -19.34
CA ARG A 56 2.14 -7.08 -19.07
C ARG A 56 1.88 -6.51 -17.69
N LEU A 57 0.70 -5.92 -17.50
CA LEU A 57 0.22 -5.42 -16.22
C LEU A 57 -1.16 -6.04 -15.92
N ASP A 58 -1.42 -6.38 -14.67
CA ASP A 58 -2.77 -6.76 -14.25
C ASP A 58 -3.70 -5.54 -14.13
N ALA A 59 -4.99 -5.79 -13.94
CA ALA A 59 -6.00 -4.75 -13.90
C ALA A 59 -5.77 -3.74 -12.75
N ASP A 60 -5.36 -4.20 -11.57
CA ASP A 60 -5.13 -3.33 -10.42
C ASP A 60 -3.86 -2.49 -10.61
N ALA A 61 -2.79 -3.03 -11.22
CA ALA A 61 -1.58 -2.28 -11.55
C ALA A 61 -1.83 -1.21 -12.62
N LEU A 62 -2.62 -1.55 -13.66
CA LEU A 62 -3.03 -0.61 -14.70
C LEU A 62 -3.84 0.56 -14.10
N ARG A 63 -4.84 0.26 -13.27
CA ARG A 63 -5.71 1.27 -12.64
C ARG A 63 -4.97 2.13 -11.62
N ALA A 64 -4.08 1.53 -10.83
CA ALA A 64 -3.24 2.25 -9.87
C ALA A 64 -2.11 3.04 -10.54
N HIS A 65 -1.80 2.74 -11.80
CA HIS A 65 -0.59 3.22 -12.47
C HIS A 65 0.64 3.04 -11.58
N ALA A 66 0.75 1.87 -10.94
CA ALA A 66 1.83 1.50 -10.03
C ALA A 66 1.92 -0.02 -9.88
N VAL A 67 3.14 -0.54 -9.80
CA VAL A 67 3.44 -1.96 -9.57
C VAL A 67 4.21 -2.12 -8.26
N ASN A 68 3.80 -3.05 -7.41
CA ASN A 68 4.54 -3.44 -6.22
C ASN A 68 4.95 -4.92 -6.23
N THR A 69 4.49 -5.71 -7.21
CA THR A 69 4.80 -7.14 -7.33
C THR A 69 5.05 -7.46 -8.81
N ILE A 70 6.16 -8.11 -9.08
CA ILE A 70 6.49 -8.64 -10.39
C ILE A 70 6.47 -10.15 -10.28
N SER A 71 5.85 -10.82 -11.24
CA SER A 71 5.89 -12.27 -11.40
C SER A 71 6.39 -12.65 -12.79
N ARG A 72 6.92 -13.86 -12.93
CA ARG A 72 7.34 -14.40 -14.21
C ARG A 72 6.29 -15.39 -14.73
N ASP A 73 5.86 -15.19 -15.97
CA ASP A 73 4.99 -16.10 -16.72
C ASP A 73 5.70 -16.49 -18.02
N GLY A 74 6.35 -17.65 -18.02
CA GLY A 74 7.24 -18.07 -19.09
C GLY A 74 8.42 -17.10 -19.24
N GLN A 75 8.51 -16.42 -20.39
CA GLN A 75 9.50 -15.39 -20.67
C GLN A 75 9.01 -13.97 -20.34
N HIS A 76 7.74 -13.82 -19.98
CA HIS A 76 7.13 -12.52 -19.71
C HIS A 76 7.20 -12.15 -18.24
N LEU A 77 7.47 -10.86 -17.97
CA LEU A 77 7.33 -10.25 -16.66
C LEU A 77 5.96 -9.58 -16.56
N VAL A 78 5.21 -9.96 -15.55
CA VAL A 78 3.86 -9.44 -15.27
C VAL A 78 3.91 -8.59 -14.02
N GLY A 79 3.47 -7.33 -14.12
CA GLY A 79 3.35 -6.42 -12.99
C GLY A 79 1.96 -6.47 -12.37
N SER A 80 1.93 -6.54 -11.06
CA SER A 80 0.71 -6.55 -10.23
C SER A 80 0.78 -5.48 -9.15
N ASN A 81 -0.40 -5.09 -8.64
CA ASN A 81 -0.47 -4.21 -7.48
C ASN A 81 -1.19 -4.87 -6.31
N THR A 82 -0.43 -5.58 -5.47
CA THR A 82 -0.97 -6.26 -4.28
C THR A 82 -1.27 -5.32 -3.11
N ASP A 83 -0.80 -4.05 -3.14
CA ASP A 83 -1.21 -3.04 -2.15
C ASP A 83 -2.72 -2.84 -2.17
N VAL A 84 -3.38 -2.96 -3.33
CA VAL A 84 -4.84 -2.86 -3.45
C VAL A 84 -5.54 -3.90 -2.58
N ALA A 85 -5.08 -5.16 -2.62
CA ALA A 85 -5.61 -6.23 -1.77
C ALA A 85 -5.35 -5.96 -0.28
N GLY A 86 -4.14 -5.46 0.05
CA GLY A 86 -3.81 -5.07 1.42
C GLY A 86 -4.70 -3.96 1.97
N ILE A 87 -4.99 -2.96 1.15
CA ILE A 87 -5.86 -1.84 1.54
C ILE A 87 -7.32 -2.31 1.65
N ARG A 88 -7.81 -3.15 0.75
CA ARG A 88 -9.15 -3.76 0.87
C ARG A 88 -9.32 -4.51 2.19
N SER A 89 -8.31 -5.30 2.59
CA SER A 89 -8.32 -5.97 3.90
C SER A 89 -8.41 -4.98 5.07
N ALA A 90 -7.68 -3.85 5.01
CA ALA A 90 -7.77 -2.80 6.02
C ALA A 90 -9.14 -2.09 6.03
N LEU A 91 -9.77 -1.91 4.87
CA LEU A 91 -11.13 -1.37 4.76
C LEU A 91 -12.15 -2.31 5.41
N GLU A 92 -12.02 -3.62 5.20
CA GLU A 92 -12.85 -4.64 5.89
C GLU A 92 -12.65 -4.60 7.41
N GLU A 93 -11.41 -4.49 7.89
CA GLU A 93 -11.08 -4.39 9.32
C GLU A 93 -11.77 -3.18 9.99
N VAL A 94 -11.82 -2.04 9.30
CA VAL A 94 -12.52 -0.85 9.81
C VAL A 94 -14.02 -0.82 9.48
N GLY A 95 -14.57 -1.88 8.86
CA GLY A 95 -15.99 -2.00 8.54
C GLY A 95 -16.46 -1.08 7.40
N LEU A 96 -15.58 -0.67 6.50
CA LEU A 96 -15.89 0.08 5.28
C LEU A 96 -15.80 -0.86 4.06
N THR A 97 -16.70 -1.83 3.97
CA THR A 97 -16.70 -2.86 2.91
C THR A 97 -17.24 -2.36 1.57
N ASP A 98 -18.07 -1.32 1.58
CA ASP A 98 -18.54 -0.63 0.38
C ASP A 98 -18.15 0.85 0.47
N PRO A 99 -17.13 1.31 -0.26
CA PRO A 99 -16.66 2.70 -0.21
C PRO A 99 -17.51 3.69 -1.00
N ARG A 100 -18.51 3.23 -1.78
CA ARG A 100 -19.29 4.11 -2.66
C ARG A 100 -20.00 5.21 -1.88
N GLY A 101 -19.76 6.44 -2.31
CA GLY A 101 -20.30 7.64 -1.67
C GLY A 101 -19.61 8.07 -0.38
N ALA A 102 -18.69 7.25 0.18
CA ALA A 102 -17.93 7.62 1.36
C ALA A 102 -17.02 8.82 1.10
N LYS A 103 -16.90 9.73 2.05
CA LYS A 103 -15.97 10.87 2.01
C LYS A 103 -14.62 10.40 2.54
N VAL A 104 -13.59 10.43 1.69
CA VAL A 104 -12.25 9.93 2.02
C VAL A 104 -11.21 11.02 1.86
N VAL A 105 -10.38 11.21 2.88
CA VAL A 105 -9.17 12.02 2.79
C VAL A 105 -7.95 11.11 2.80
N LEU A 106 -7.14 11.22 1.74
CA LEU A 106 -5.92 10.45 1.53
C LEU A 106 -4.69 11.37 1.66
N LEU A 107 -3.82 11.07 2.60
CA LEU A 107 -2.54 11.77 2.74
C LEU A 107 -1.51 11.10 1.84
N GLY A 108 -1.03 11.81 0.82
CA GLY A 108 -0.05 11.35 -0.16
C GLY A 108 -0.64 11.10 -1.55
N VAL A 109 0.26 11.02 -2.56
CA VAL A 109 -0.08 10.81 -3.99
C VAL A 109 0.87 9.79 -4.66
N GLY A 110 1.65 9.06 -3.87
CA GLY A 110 2.58 8.02 -4.34
C GLY A 110 1.88 6.70 -4.68
N GLY A 111 2.66 5.67 -4.99
CA GLY A 111 2.15 4.37 -5.42
C GLY A 111 1.12 3.74 -4.47
N SER A 112 1.30 3.86 -3.15
CA SER A 112 0.32 3.32 -2.18
C SER A 112 -0.97 4.16 -2.12
N ALA A 113 -0.89 5.49 -2.31
CA ALA A 113 -2.08 6.33 -2.42
C ALA A 113 -2.87 6.02 -3.70
N ARG A 114 -2.19 5.71 -4.80
CA ARG A 114 -2.79 5.26 -6.05
C ARG A 114 -3.51 3.92 -5.89
N ALA A 115 -2.87 2.97 -5.21
CA ALA A 115 -3.49 1.69 -4.86
C ALA A 115 -4.74 1.88 -3.97
N ALA A 116 -4.69 2.84 -3.03
CA ALA A 116 -5.84 3.21 -2.22
C ALA A 116 -6.98 3.79 -3.07
N GLY A 117 -6.65 4.61 -4.08
CA GLY A 117 -7.63 5.13 -5.04
C GLY A 117 -8.39 4.01 -5.77
N VAL A 118 -7.69 2.93 -6.13
CA VAL A 118 -8.31 1.74 -6.75
C VAL A 118 -9.18 0.98 -5.75
N ALA A 119 -8.68 0.76 -4.52
CA ALA A 119 -9.43 0.04 -3.49
C ALA A 119 -10.70 0.78 -3.03
N LEU A 120 -10.71 2.10 -3.15
CA LEU A 120 -11.77 3.03 -2.75
C LEU A 120 -12.64 3.50 -3.92
N GLU A 121 -12.69 2.74 -5.01
CA GLU A 121 -13.49 3.11 -6.18
C GLU A 121 -14.95 3.43 -5.81
N GLY A 122 -15.44 4.55 -6.34
CA GLY A 122 -16.79 5.07 -6.04
C GLY A 122 -16.88 5.97 -4.81
N ALA A 123 -15.80 6.14 -4.04
CA ALA A 123 -15.73 7.12 -2.96
C ALA A 123 -15.50 8.55 -3.48
N HIS A 124 -15.87 9.54 -2.66
CA HIS A 124 -15.52 10.96 -2.86
C HIS A 124 -14.14 11.21 -2.23
N MET A 125 -13.09 11.16 -3.04
CA MET A 125 -11.71 11.22 -2.56
C MET A 125 -11.09 12.61 -2.67
N THR A 126 -10.38 13.02 -1.61
CA THR A 126 -9.49 14.18 -1.61
C THR A 126 -8.08 13.72 -1.25
N PHE A 127 -7.16 13.85 -2.20
CA PHE A 127 -5.75 13.54 -2.03
C PHE A 127 -4.99 14.78 -1.55
N ILE A 128 -4.12 14.62 -0.55
CA ILE A 128 -3.34 15.72 0.00
C ILE A 128 -1.88 15.55 -0.39
N ALA A 129 -1.33 16.51 -1.14
CA ALA A 129 0.02 16.44 -1.67
C ALA A 129 0.86 17.66 -1.30
N ARG A 130 2.15 17.45 -1.03
CA ARG A 130 3.12 18.55 -0.89
C ARG A 130 3.37 19.27 -2.22
N HIS A 131 3.26 18.52 -3.32
CA HIS A 131 3.45 18.97 -4.70
C HIS A 131 2.28 18.48 -5.55
N PRO A 132 1.11 19.19 -5.53
CA PRO A 132 -0.07 18.78 -6.31
C PRO A 132 0.17 18.69 -7.81
N ASP A 133 1.06 19.53 -8.34
CA ASP A 133 1.50 19.56 -9.74
C ASP A 133 2.15 18.23 -10.19
N LYS A 134 2.72 17.47 -9.25
CA LYS A 134 3.36 16.17 -9.50
C LYS A 134 2.46 14.97 -9.24
N ALA A 135 1.20 15.19 -8.86
CA ALA A 135 0.29 14.11 -8.52
C ALA A 135 -0.10 13.24 -9.74
N GLY A 136 -0.08 13.84 -10.95
CA GLY A 136 -0.60 13.19 -12.15
C GLY A 136 -2.10 12.90 -12.03
N GLU A 137 -2.59 11.97 -12.84
CA GLU A 137 -4.00 11.56 -12.79
C GLU A 137 -4.29 10.72 -11.55
N LEU A 138 -5.27 11.16 -10.77
CA LEU A 138 -5.81 10.46 -9.61
C LEU A 138 -7.33 10.50 -9.64
N PRO A 139 -8.03 9.49 -9.08
CA PRO A 139 -9.49 9.43 -9.10
C PRO A 139 -10.11 10.30 -7.99
N GLY A 140 -9.86 11.63 -8.03
CA GLY A 140 -10.39 12.55 -7.03
C GLY A 140 -9.76 13.92 -7.06
N HIS A 141 -10.16 14.78 -6.11
CA HIS A 141 -9.59 16.11 -5.96
C HIS A 141 -8.19 16.04 -5.33
N VAL A 142 -7.27 16.86 -5.82
CA VAL A 142 -5.92 16.98 -5.21
C VAL A 142 -5.79 18.36 -4.59
N ALA A 143 -5.53 18.41 -3.28
CA ALA A 143 -5.31 19.64 -2.53
C ALA A 143 -3.85 19.75 -2.06
N ALA A 144 -3.39 20.99 -1.90
CA ALA A 144 -2.04 21.24 -1.40
C ALA A 144 -1.95 20.98 0.11
N TRP A 145 -0.86 20.35 0.54
CA TRP A 145 -0.61 20.04 1.96
C TRP A 145 -0.66 21.31 2.85
N PHE A 146 -0.16 22.41 2.34
CA PHE A 146 -0.06 23.68 3.07
C PHE A 146 -1.32 24.54 3.00
N ASP A 147 -2.31 24.14 2.21
CA ASP A 147 -3.65 24.70 2.23
C ASP A 147 -4.47 24.00 3.32
N HIS A 148 -4.50 24.55 4.52
CA HIS A 148 -5.13 23.94 5.69
C HIS A 148 -6.66 23.76 5.58
N GLY A 149 -7.28 24.17 4.50
CA GLY A 149 -8.71 23.94 4.25
C GLY A 149 -9.09 22.45 4.22
N TRP A 150 -8.21 21.56 3.79
CA TRP A 150 -8.43 20.11 3.77
C TRP A 150 -8.59 19.49 5.16
N GLU A 151 -8.06 20.10 6.23
CA GLU A 151 -8.26 19.61 7.61
C GLU A 151 -9.74 19.63 8.01
N SER A 152 -10.52 20.57 7.48
CA SER A 152 -11.97 20.59 7.66
C SER A 152 -12.65 19.40 6.96
N ALA A 153 -12.19 19.05 5.75
CA ALA A 153 -12.64 17.86 5.05
C ALA A 153 -12.27 16.58 5.81
N ALA A 154 -11.05 16.51 6.36
CA ALA A 154 -10.60 15.36 7.17
C ALA A 154 -11.49 15.15 8.42
N ARG A 155 -11.89 16.23 9.10
CA ARG A 155 -12.84 16.15 10.25
C ARG A 155 -14.22 15.62 9.88
N ALA A 156 -14.66 15.83 8.66
CA ALA A 156 -15.96 15.41 8.13
C ALA A 156 -15.88 14.10 7.32
N ALA A 157 -14.71 13.50 7.23
CA ALA A 157 -14.48 12.30 6.43
C ALA A 157 -15.00 11.04 7.16
N ASP A 158 -15.51 10.10 6.38
CA ASP A 158 -15.83 8.75 6.83
C ASP A 158 -14.56 7.90 6.99
N LEU A 159 -13.50 8.25 6.22
CA LEU A 159 -12.18 7.62 6.28
C LEU A 159 -11.06 8.65 6.10
N LEU A 160 -10.09 8.62 7.00
CA LEU A 160 -8.77 9.23 6.82
C LEU A 160 -7.74 8.12 6.59
N LEU A 161 -7.01 8.18 5.47
CA LEU A 161 -5.98 7.20 5.14
C LEU A 161 -4.62 7.89 4.97
N ASN A 162 -3.62 7.46 5.75
CA ASN A 162 -2.25 7.92 5.60
C ASN A 162 -1.45 6.97 4.69
N ALA A 163 -1.11 7.44 3.48
CA ALA A 163 -0.24 6.76 2.53
C ALA A 163 1.12 7.48 2.37
N THR A 164 1.49 8.32 3.34
CA THR A 164 2.82 8.95 3.43
C THR A 164 3.73 8.17 4.38
N PRO A 165 5.06 8.42 4.37
CA PRO A 165 5.95 7.84 5.37
C PRO A 165 5.91 8.54 6.75
N LEU A 166 5.08 9.59 6.94
CA LEU A 166 4.94 10.28 8.21
C LEU A 166 4.34 9.34 9.27
N GLY A 167 4.89 9.35 10.45
CA GLY A 167 4.54 8.44 11.54
C GLY A 167 5.62 7.43 11.89
N ARG A 168 6.64 7.25 11.02
CA ARG A 168 7.77 6.36 11.30
C ARG A 168 8.67 6.85 12.44
N ARG A 169 8.76 8.18 12.62
CA ARG A 169 9.61 8.86 13.61
C ARG A 169 8.77 9.69 14.58
N GLU A 170 7.61 9.15 14.99
CA GLU A 170 6.70 9.81 15.93
C GLU A 170 6.08 11.14 15.41
N GLU A 171 6.10 11.39 14.10
CA GLU A 171 5.43 12.54 13.52
C GLU A 171 3.92 12.32 13.41
N MET A 172 3.11 13.35 13.74
CA MET A 172 1.71 13.38 13.36
C MET A 172 1.56 13.96 11.95
N PRO A 173 0.89 13.25 11.04
CA PRO A 173 0.70 13.75 9.66
C PRO A 173 -0.29 14.91 9.55
N LEU A 174 -1.10 15.16 10.58
CA LEU A 174 -2.06 16.27 10.66
C LEU A 174 -2.24 16.69 12.13
N ARG A 175 -2.88 17.84 12.34
CA ARG A 175 -3.20 18.29 13.70
C ARG A 175 -4.20 17.34 14.37
N PRO A 176 -4.05 17.03 15.66
CA PRO A 176 -4.94 16.10 16.35
C PRO A 176 -6.44 16.47 16.31
N ASN A 177 -6.76 17.76 16.22
CA ASN A 177 -8.12 18.25 16.10
C ASN A 177 -8.70 18.16 14.69
N ALA A 178 -7.89 17.77 13.68
CA ALA A 178 -8.31 17.55 12.31
C ALA A 178 -8.68 16.07 12.02
N LEU A 179 -8.53 15.17 13.00
CA LEU A 179 -9.02 13.79 12.87
C LEU A 179 -10.52 13.75 12.63
N PRO A 180 -11.06 12.72 11.95
CA PRO A 180 -12.50 12.52 11.81
C PRO A 180 -13.21 12.58 13.17
N LYS A 181 -14.41 13.13 13.21
CA LYS A 181 -15.25 13.11 14.41
C LYS A 181 -15.82 11.72 14.66
N GLU A 182 -16.15 11.04 13.59
CA GLU A 182 -16.69 9.68 13.50
C GLU A 182 -16.03 9.01 12.30
N GLY A 183 -16.14 7.68 12.19
CA GLY A 183 -15.61 6.97 11.04
C GLY A 183 -14.34 6.16 11.36
N ALA A 184 -13.38 6.18 10.44
CA ALA A 184 -12.20 5.33 10.50
C ALA A 184 -10.90 6.05 10.16
N VAL A 185 -9.78 5.49 10.65
CA VAL A 185 -8.42 5.90 10.31
C VAL A 185 -7.62 4.67 9.90
N ILE A 186 -7.04 4.70 8.71
CA ILE A 186 -6.08 3.70 8.24
C ILE A 186 -4.71 4.37 8.10
N ASP A 187 -3.68 3.76 8.66
CA ASP A 187 -2.31 4.21 8.49
C ASP A 187 -1.48 3.10 7.85
N LEU A 188 -0.97 3.33 6.63
CA LEU A 188 -0.14 2.35 5.93
C LEU A 188 1.29 2.24 6.50
N VAL A 189 1.66 3.12 7.43
CA VAL A 189 2.93 3.02 8.16
C VAL A 189 2.79 1.96 9.25
N TYR A 190 3.79 1.08 9.33
CA TYR A 190 3.88 0.03 10.35
C TYR A 190 5.06 0.31 11.28
N VAL A 191 4.74 0.46 12.58
CA VAL A 191 5.70 0.58 13.68
C VAL A 191 5.20 -0.18 14.90
N ALA A 192 6.10 -0.69 15.73
CA ALA A 192 5.73 -1.38 16.96
C ALA A 192 4.93 -0.43 17.87
N GLY A 193 3.80 -0.89 18.43
CA GLY A 193 2.93 -0.08 19.27
C GLY A 193 2.01 0.89 18.51
N GLY A 194 2.05 0.91 17.16
CA GLY A 194 1.26 1.79 16.30
C GLY A 194 1.85 3.20 16.15
N THR A 195 1.48 3.88 15.08
CA THR A 195 1.88 5.27 14.83
C THR A 195 1.19 6.26 15.77
N PRO A 196 1.69 7.50 15.93
CA PRO A 196 0.98 8.54 16.66
C PRO A 196 -0.44 8.77 16.13
N LEU A 197 -0.64 8.66 14.82
CA LEU A 197 -1.94 8.77 14.17
C LEU A 197 -2.90 7.69 14.67
N VAL A 198 -2.50 6.42 14.62
CA VAL A 198 -3.31 5.27 15.05
C VAL A 198 -3.59 5.34 16.56
N ARG A 199 -2.57 5.60 17.38
CA ARG A 199 -2.75 5.74 18.85
C ARG A 199 -3.74 6.85 19.19
N LYS A 200 -3.62 8.01 18.52
CA LYS A 200 -4.54 9.14 18.75
C LYS A 200 -5.96 8.80 18.31
N ALA A 201 -6.13 8.18 17.12
CA ALA A 201 -7.44 7.77 16.63
C ALA A 201 -8.13 6.78 17.61
N ARG A 202 -7.38 5.76 18.07
CA ARG A 202 -7.87 4.80 19.10
C ARG A 202 -8.30 5.48 20.40
N SER A 203 -7.53 6.48 20.87
CA SER A 203 -7.89 7.24 22.08
C SER A 203 -9.16 8.08 21.94
N LEU A 204 -9.60 8.33 20.71
CA LEU A 204 -10.86 9.02 20.38
C LEU A 204 -12.01 8.05 20.08
N GLY A 205 -11.79 6.73 20.18
CA GLY A 205 -12.79 5.71 19.89
C GLY A 205 -13.05 5.48 18.40
N LEU A 206 -12.17 5.96 17.51
CA LEU A 206 -12.29 5.73 16.08
C LEU A 206 -11.88 4.31 15.71
N ARG A 207 -12.52 3.73 14.69
CA ARG A 207 -12.09 2.46 14.11
C ARG A 207 -10.75 2.65 13.40
N THR A 208 -9.81 1.72 13.58
CA THR A 208 -8.46 1.88 13.04
C THR A 208 -7.94 0.59 12.47
N ALA A 209 -7.23 0.68 11.33
CA ALA A 209 -6.33 -0.35 10.84
C ALA A 209 -4.92 0.23 10.68
N ASP A 210 -3.91 -0.59 10.88
CA ASP A 210 -2.52 -0.18 10.77
C ASP A 210 -1.79 -0.90 9.63
N GLY A 211 -0.58 -0.43 9.33
CA GLY A 211 0.21 -0.95 8.22
C GLY A 211 0.66 -2.40 8.37
N TRP A 212 0.60 -3.01 9.57
CA TRP A 212 0.96 -4.41 9.76
C TRP A 212 -0.02 -5.34 9.05
N GLY A 213 -1.34 -5.10 9.21
CA GLY A 213 -2.37 -5.87 8.52
C GLY A 213 -2.23 -5.74 6.99
N VAL A 214 -2.02 -4.52 6.51
CA VAL A 214 -1.79 -4.25 5.08
C VAL A 214 -0.54 -4.95 4.56
N LEU A 215 0.58 -4.91 5.31
CA LEU A 215 1.84 -5.57 4.95
C LEU A 215 1.66 -7.09 4.80
N VAL A 216 0.93 -7.72 5.72
CA VAL A 216 0.65 -9.16 5.65
C VAL A 216 -0.25 -9.47 4.45
N ALA A 217 -1.35 -8.76 4.29
CA ALA A 217 -2.33 -9.07 3.24
C ALA A 217 -1.75 -8.85 1.82
N GLN A 218 -1.00 -7.75 1.58
CA GLN A 218 -0.34 -7.55 0.29
C GLN A 218 0.76 -8.60 0.04
N GLY A 219 1.49 -8.99 1.09
CA GLY A 219 2.52 -9.99 1.00
C GLY A 219 1.96 -11.40 0.75
N ALA A 220 0.83 -11.73 1.36
CA ALA A 220 0.10 -12.97 1.10
C ALA A 220 -0.35 -13.03 -0.37
N ARG A 221 -0.88 -11.92 -0.90
CA ARG A 221 -1.27 -11.86 -2.31
C ARG A 221 -0.07 -12.02 -3.25
N SER A 222 1.10 -11.44 -2.93
CA SER A 222 2.33 -11.63 -3.70
C SER A 222 2.77 -13.10 -3.67
N PHE A 223 2.74 -13.74 -2.50
CA PHE A 223 3.04 -15.16 -2.36
C PHE A 223 2.15 -16.03 -3.25
N GLU A 224 0.83 -15.79 -3.26
CA GLU A 224 -0.12 -16.53 -4.08
C GLU A 224 0.14 -16.35 -5.58
N ILE A 225 0.51 -15.14 -6.01
CA ILE A 225 0.87 -14.85 -7.40
C ILE A 225 2.11 -15.65 -7.82
N TRP A 226 3.13 -15.72 -6.97
CA TRP A 226 4.36 -16.42 -7.32
C TRP A 226 4.24 -17.93 -7.28
N THR A 227 3.49 -18.47 -6.31
CA THR A 227 3.48 -19.91 -6.01
C THR A 227 2.25 -20.64 -6.55
N GLY A 228 1.17 -19.91 -6.83
CA GLY A 228 -0.14 -20.50 -7.11
C GLY A 228 -0.79 -21.19 -5.89
N GLN A 229 -0.19 -21.11 -4.71
CA GLN A 229 -0.69 -21.72 -3.48
C GLN A 229 -1.31 -20.67 -2.57
N ARG A 230 -2.23 -21.11 -1.69
CA ARG A 230 -2.78 -20.24 -0.64
C ARG A 230 -1.67 -19.83 0.33
N ALA A 231 -1.61 -18.56 0.66
CA ALA A 231 -0.60 -18.03 1.57
C ALA A 231 -0.81 -18.51 3.02
N PRO A 232 0.25 -18.97 3.71
CA PRO A 232 0.21 -19.33 5.13
C PRO A 232 0.27 -18.06 6.00
N VAL A 233 -0.84 -17.33 6.06
CA VAL A 233 -0.96 -15.99 6.66
C VAL A 233 -0.52 -15.97 8.13
N ASP A 234 -0.81 -17.04 8.89
CA ASP A 234 -0.44 -17.10 10.31
C ASP A 234 1.09 -17.15 10.49
N ALA A 235 1.80 -17.96 9.70
CA ALA A 235 3.26 -17.99 9.69
C ALA A 235 3.88 -16.65 9.22
N MET A 236 3.18 -15.94 8.31
CA MET A 236 3.60 -14.61 7.89
C MET A 236 3.47 -13.57 9.00
N ARG A 237 2.38 -13.60 9.77
CA ARG A 237 2.13 -12.74 10.93
C ARG A 237 3.13 -12.99 12.06
N GLU A 238 3.32 -14.25 12.43
CA GLU A 238 4.27 -14.65 13.48
C GLU A 238 5.69 -14.18 13.17
N ALA A 239 6.12 -14.22 11.90
CA ALA A 239 7.44 -13.75 11.48
C ALA A 239 7.64 -12.23 11.56
N LEU A 240 6.59 -11.45 11.82
CA LEU A 240 6.62 -10.00 11.99
C LEU A 240 6.46 -9.56 13.45
N THR A 241 6.08 -10.49 14.33
CA THR A 241 6.01 -10.25 15.77
C THR A 241 7.43 -10.33 16.34
N PRO A 242 7.92 -9.29 17.05
CA PRO A 242 9.24 -9.30 17.68
C PRO A 242 9.37 -10.31 18.78
#